data_1b2e925a78b02e4f9e9794d133516266
#
_entry.id   1b2e925a78b02e4f9e9794d133516266
#
_cell.length_a   1.000
_cell.length_b   1.000
_cell.length_c   1.000
_cell.angle_alpha   90.00
_cell.angle_beta   90.00
_cell.angle_gamma   90.00
#
_symmetry.space_group_name_H-M   'P 1'
#
loop_
_entity.id
_entity.type
_entity.pdbx_description
1 polymer ?
#
loop_
_entity_poly.entity_id
_entity_poly.type
_entity_poly.pdbx_seq_one_letter_code
_entity_poly.pdbx_strand_id
1 'polypeptide(L)'
;MWVIMSITSKIFHTFLICLFLPVFSYSQVKETHQFIQEWVQTSLLISEEESDWKTEKSTLIDLESALKKEISELEVKLEQFEKENIGAAQQRADLTKRKETVQNGSMRFYEEMQRVEKEIKQIIPLLPTPLRDDTITFLEKLDSEQENKLPLRTRLDALVSLLQSIHLFHRAVHIERQEFSLDDGKSREFRVIYFGLGVAYFVNESGTVAGWGKPSSKGWLWTRQDELAKEITHGVAMMRNQTLPRFLELPIPSPTKID
;
A
#
# COMPACT_ATOMS: atom_id res chain seq x y z
N MET A 1 92.51 64.03 94.29
CA MET A 1 92.06 64.62 93.01
C MET A 1 91.96 63.50 91.86
N TRP A 2 92.17 62.25 92.13
CA TRP A 2 92.16 61.15 91.12
C TRP A 2 90.90 60.30 91.13
N VAL A 3 90.05 60.31 92.10
CA VAL A 3 88.86 59.48 92.18
C VAL A 3 87.67 60.13 91.43
N ILE A 4 87.59 61.45 91.36
CA ILE A 4 86.45 62.18 90.71
C ILE A 4 86.54 62.05 89.11
N MET A 5 87.72 61.94 88.57
CA MET A 5 87.94 61.89 87.09
C MET A 5 87.58 60.48 86.48
N SER A 6 87.60 59.36 87.28
CA SER A 6 87.24 58.02 86.85
C SER A 6 85.70 57.81 86.88
N ILE A 7 84.90 58.49 87.67
CA ILE A 7 83.46 58.40 87.73
C ILE A 7 82.75 59.11 86.57
N THR A 8 83.27 60.29 86.21
CA THR A 8 82.73 61.08 85.09
C THR A 8 82.95 60.38 83.71
N SER A 9 84.07 59.68 83.50
CA SER A 9 84.29 58.89 82.31
C SER A 9 83.35 57.66 82.17
N LYS A 10 83.04 56.97 83.24
CA LYS A 10 82.13 55.85 83.21
C LYS A 10 80.65 56.27 83.02
N ILE A 11 80.23 57.37 83.58
CA ILE A 11 78.85 57.88 83.36
C ILE A 11 78.70 58.39 81.93
N PHE A 12 79.72 58.96 81.34
CA PHE A 12 79.67 59.42 79.93
C PHE A 12 79.64 58.25 78.96
N HIS A 13 80.35 57.13 79.20
CA HIS A 13 80.28 55.91 78.38
C HIS A 13 78.97 55.20 78.53
N THR A 14 78.37 55.09 79.72
CA THR A 14 77.01 54.49 79.96
C THR A 14 75.94 55.34 79.32
N PHE A 15 76.03 56.66 79.34
CA PHE A 15 75.07 57.58 78.68
C PHE A 15 75.15 57.48 77.14
N LEU A 16 76.40 57.38 76.60
CA LEU A 16 76.61 57.20 75.17
C LEU A 16 76.09 55.88 74.65
N ILE A 17 76.17 54.78 75.46
CA ILE A 17 75.61 53.42 75.07
C ILE A 17 74.11 53.45 75.14
N CYS A 18 73.47 54.13 76.09
CA CYS A 18 71.99 54.24 76.18
C CYS A 18 71.41 55.10 75.04
N LEU A 19 72.16 56.05 74.45
CA LEU A 19 71.68 56.90 73.39
C LEU A 19 71.64 56.14 72.01
N PHE A 20 72.47 55.09 71.88
CA PHE A 20 72.54 54.31 70.66
C PHE A 20 71.53 53.11 70.66
N LEU A 21 71.02 52.64 71.73
CA LEU A 21 70.07 51.52 71.83
C LEU A 21 68.69 51.73 71.13
N PRO A 22 68.06 52.90 71.09
CA PRO A 22 66.79 53.05 70.42
C PRO A 22 66.82 53.05 68.90
N VAL A 23 67.92 53.35 68.30
CA VAL A 23 68.06 53.41 66.82
C VAL A 23 68.07 52.01 66.17
N PHE A 24 68.71 51.02 66.82
CA PHE A 24 68.72 49.65 66.36
C PHE A 24 67.33 48.93 66.45
N SER A 25 66.53 49.27 67.47
CA SER A 25 65.15 48.67 67.63
C SER A 25 64.14 49.19 66.62
N TYR A 26 64.26 50.41 66.12
CA TYR A 26 63.35 50.98 65.09
C TYR A 26 63.57 50.40 63.72
N SER A 27 64.73 49.97 63.32
CA SER A 27 65.01 49.34 62.04
C SER A 27 64.46 47.92 61.97
N GLN A 28 64.57 47.13 63.04
CA GLN A 28 64.09 45.77 63.17
C GLN A 28 62.57 45.67 63.15
N VAL A 29 61.87 46.63 63.75
CA VAL A 29 60.40 46.71 63.79
C VAL A 29 59.81 46.97 62.38
N LYS A 30 60.47 47.75 61.58
CA LYS A 30 60.06 48.09 60.21
C LYS A 30 60.18 46.90 59.25
N GLU A 31 61.31 46.17 59.34
CA GLU A 31 61.48 44.92 58.56
C GLU A 31 60.50 43.82 58.99
N THR A 32 60.27 43.66 60.30
CA THR A 32 59.29 42.67 60.75
C THR A 32 57.85 43.02 60.32
N HIS A 33 57.51 44.30 60.24
CA HIS A 33 56.21 44.76 59.72
C HIS A 33 56.05 44.47 58.25
N GLN A 34 57.08 44.64 57.49
CA GLN A 34 57.07 44.25 56.01
C GLN A 34 56.89 42.76 55.86
N PHE A 35 57.63 41.91 56.53
CA PHE A 35 57.48 40.44 56.52
C PHE A 35 56.07 40.00 56.96
N ILE A 36 55.48 40.61 57.93
CA ILE A 36 54.13 40.33 58.37
C ILE A 36 53.12 40.73 57.27
N GLN A 37 53.33 41.87 56.60
CA GLN A 37 52.45 42.31 55.54
C GLN A 37 52.56 41.38 54.32
N GLU A 38 53.81 41.00 53.90
CA GLU A 38 54.04 40.04 52.82
C GLU A 38 53.44 38.64 53.15
N TRP A 39 53.60 38.21 54.40
CA TRP A 39 52.99 36.94 54.85
C TRP A 39 51.48 37.00 54.83
N VAL A 40 50.85 38.06 55.31
CA VAL A 40 49.39 38.24 55.25
C VAL A 40 48.90 38.29 53.80
N GLN A 41 49.62 39.01 52.94
CA GLN A 41 49.26 39.11 51.54
C GLN A 41 49.39 37.78 50.80
N THR A 42 50.45 37.02 51.06
CA THR A 42 50.66 35.65 50.55
C THR A 42 49.58 34.69 51.09
N SER A 43 49.24 34.80 52.38
CA SER A 43 48.20 33.99 53.00
C SER A 43 46.80 34.29 52.42
N LEU A 44 46.53 35.57 52.11
CA LEU A 44 45.27 35.95 51.41
C LEU A 44 45.19 35.39 50.00
N LEU A 45 46.30 35.49 49.22
CA LEU A 45 46.39 34.89 47.88
C LEU A 45 46.23 33.40 47.91
N ILE A 46 46.86 32.70 48.85
CA ILE A 46 46.71 31.24 49.00
C ILE A 46 45.26 30.90 49.35
N SER A 47 44.61 31.67 50.22
CA SER A 47 43.18 31.43 50.59
C SER A 47 42.23 31.70 49.42
N GLU A 48 42.52 32.70 48.58
CA GLU A 48 41.75 33.03 47.37
C GLU A 48 41.90 31.90 46.35
N GLU A 49 43.14 31.49 46.02
CA GLU A 49 43.41 30.36 45.11
C GLU A 49 42.80 29.05 45.65
N GLU A 50 42.84 28.79 46.96
CA GLU A 50 42.25 27.61 47.53
C GLU A 50 40.71 27.61 47.40
N SER A 51 40.08 28.78 47.56
CA SER A 51 38.65 28.97 47.35
C SER A 51 38.26 28.77 45.88
N ASP A 52 39.03 29.39 44.97
CA ASP A 52 38.81 29.27 43.51
C ASP A 52 38.98 27.82 43.07
N TRP A 53 40.05 27.16 43.53
CA TRP A 53 40.29 25.76 43.25
C TRP A 53 39.15 24.85 43.76
N LYS A 54 38.62 25.08 44.95
CA LYS A 54 37.50 24.31 45.46
C LYS A 54 36.25 24.50 44.61
N THR A 55 35.99 25.71 44.15
CA THR A 55 34.84 26.05 43.31
C THR A 55 34.98 25.41 41.93
N GLU A 56 36.17 25.55 41.31
CA GLU A 56 36.46 24.95 40.02
C GLU A 56 36.39 23.41 40.04
N LYS A 57 36.99 22.82 41.09
CA LYS A 57 36.89 21.34 41.29
C LYS A 57 35.45 20.87 41.48
N SER A 58 34.61 21.60 42.20
CA SER A 58 33.19 21.26 42.34
C SER A 58 32.47 21.34 41.00
N THR A 59 32.72 22.43 40.23
CA THR A 59 32.12 22.59 38.89
C THR A 59 32.54 21.50 37.92
N LEU A 60 33.81 21.08 37.95
CA LEU A 60 34.29 19.99 37.11
C LEU A 60 33.69 18.64 37.49
N ILE A 61 33.50 18.37 38.77
CA ILE A 61 32.81 17.15 39.26
C ILE A 61 31.34 17.12 38.81
N ASP A 62 30.65 18.26 38.94
CA ASP A 62 29.26 18.37 38.48
C ASP A 62 29.14 18.21 36.96
N LEU A 63 30.05 18.82 36.20
CA LEU A 63 30.10 18.66 34.75
C LEU A 63 30.42 17.21 34.35
N GLU A 64 31.37 16.55 35.02
CA GLU A 64 31.67 15.14 34.78
C GLU A 64 30.43 14.25 35.02
N SER A 65 29.74 14.50 36.12
CA SER A 65 28.48 13.81 36.45
C SER A 65 27.38 14.01 35.39
N ALA A 66 27.20 15.27 34.96
CA ALA A 66 26.24 15.62 33.92
C ALA A 66 26.57 14.93 32.57
N LEU A 67 27.84 14.97 32.17
CA LEU A 67 28.28 14.31 30.94
C LEU A 67 28.14 12.79 30.99
N LYS A 68 28.45 12.18 32.14
CA LYS A 68 28.22 10.71 32.32
C LYS A 68 26.75 10.36 32.18
N LYS A 69 25.86 11.17 32.72
CA LYS A 69 24.41 10.98 32.59
C LYS A 69 23.96 11.13 31.15
N GLU A 70 24.44 12.16 30.44
CA GLU A 70 24.12 12.37 29.04
C GLU A 70 24.60 11.21 28.15
N ILE A 71 25.82 10.72 28.36
CA ILE A 71 26.35 9.53 27.67
C ILE A 71 25.41 8.34 27.87
N SER A 72 25.03 8.04 29.12
CA SER A 72 24.13 6.93 29.41
C SER A 72 22.76 7.08 28.74
N GLU A 73 22.19 8.28 28.72
CA GLU A 73 20.93 8.57 28.03
C GLU A 73 21.05 8.40 26.50
N LEU A 74 22.19 8.81 25.94
CA LEU A 74 22.46 8.65 24.52
C LEU A 74 22.66 7.18 24.13
N GLU A 75 23.33 6.38 24.96
CA GLU A 75 23.50 4.95 24.75
C GLU A 75 22.16 4.21 24.72
N VAL A 76 21.25 4.54 25.66
CA VAL A 76 19.89 3.98 25.67
C VAL A 76 19.10 4.34 24.42
N LYS A 77 19.17 5.61 23.99
CA LYS A 77 18.51 6.06 22.76
C LYS A 77 19.07 5.37 21.53
N LEU A 78 20.38 5.19 21.46
CA LEU A 78 21.05 4.51 20.38
C LEU A 78 20.60 3.05 20.26
N GLU A 79 20.54 2.32 21.37
CA GLU A 79 20.02 0.95 21.41
C GLU A 79 18.55 0.86 20.97
N GLN A 80 17.72 1.85 21.39
CA GLN A 80 16.33 1.92 20.97
C GLN A 80 16.22 2.14 19.45
N PHE A 81 16.96 3.09 18.89
CA PHE A 81 16.96 3.36 17.45
C PHE A 81 17.49 2.18 16.63
N GLU A 82 18.47 1.45 17.13
CA GLU A 82 18.96 0.24 16.48
C GLU A 82 17.86 -0.83 16.41
N LYS A 83 17.15 -1.08 17.51
CA LYS A 83 16.01 -2.01 17.55
C LYS A 83 14.89 -1.60 16.60
N GLU A 84 14.53 -0.31 16.60
CA GLU A 84 13.51 0.24 15.70
C GLU A 84 13.93 0.11 14.23
N ASN A 85 15.18 0.37 13.92
CA ASN A 85 15.72 0.26 12.55
C ASN A 85 15.73 -1.19 12.05
N ILE A 86 16.12 -2.14 12.91
CA ILE A 86 16.04 -3.58 12.59
C ILE A 86 14.58 -3.99 12.32
N GLY A 87 13.65 -3.57 13.20
CA GLY A 87 12.22 -3.83 13.03
C GLY A 87 11.66 -3.25 11.72
N ALA A 88 12.02 -2.01 11.40
CA ALA A 88 11.62 -1.35 10.16
C ALA A 88 12.21 -2.04 8.92
N ALA A 89 13.46 -2.50 8.98
CA ALA A 89 14.10 -3.24 7.89
C ALA A 89 13.40 -4.59 7.63
N GLN A 90 13.04 -5.32 8.69
CA GLN A 90 12.28 -6.57 8.59
C GLN A 90 10.90 -6.36 7.98
N GLN A 91 10.17 -5.33 8.43
CA GLN A 91 8.86 -4.99 7.86
C GLN A 91 8.95 -4.62 6.38
N ARG A 92 9.96 -3.84 5.97
CA ARG A 92 10.21 -3.51 4.56
C ARG A 92 10.48 -4.76 3.72
N ALA A 93 11.29 -5.69 4.23
CA ALA A 93 11.58 -6.95 3.55
C ALA A 93 10.31 -7.81 3.37
N ASP A 94 9.48 -7.93 4.41
CA ASP A 94 8.21 -8.66 4.34
C ASP A 94 7.21 -8.02 3.36
N LEU A 95 7.06 -6.68 3.42
CA LEU A 95 6.21 -5.94 2.48
C LEU A 95 6.70 -6.09 1.03
N THR A 96 8.00 -6.06 0.79
CA THR A 96 8.59 -6.27 -0.54
C THR A 96 8.26 -7.67 -1.06
N LYS A 97 8.44 -8.69 -0.24
CA LYS A 97 8.11 -10.08 -0.58
C LYS A 97 6.61 -10.26 -0.88
N ARG A 98 5.74 -9.66 -0.06
CA ARG A 98 4.29 -9.67 -0.31
C ARG A 98 3.93 -8.96 -1.61
N LYS A 99 4.54 -7.82 -1.88
CA LYS A 99 4.36 -7.08 -3.13
C LYS A 99 4.74 -7.94 -4.34
N GLU A 100 5.90 -8.58 -4.32
CA GLU A 100 6.34 -9.48 -5.40
C GLU A 100 5.37 -10.66 -5.59
N THR A 101 4.91 -11.28 -4.50
CA THR A 101 3.94 -12.38 -4.56
C THR A 101 2.63 -11.93 -5.20
N VAL A 102 2.11 -10.76 -4.80
CA VAL A 102 0.88 -10.20 -5.37
C VAL A 102 1.07 -9.82 -6.84
N GLN A 103 2.20 -9.20 -7.20
CA GLN A 103 2.51 -8.85 -8.59
C GLN A 103 2.59 -10.09 -9.49
N ASN A 104 3.30 -11.12 -9.06
CA ASN A 104 3.42 -12.38 -9.80
C ASN A 104 2.06 -13.09 -9.94
N GLY A 105 1.25 -13.08 -8.87
CA GLY A 105 -0.12 -13.60 -8.90
C GLY A 105 -1.01 -12.83 -9.88
N SER A 106 -0.92 -11.51 -9.88
CA SER A 106 -1.68 -10.65 -10.80
C SER A 106 -1.28 -10.86 -12.26
N MET A 107 0.01 -11.04 -12.56
CA MET A 107 0.47 -11.31 -13.92
C MET A 107 -0.10 -12.64 -14.45
N ARG A 108 0.01 -13.72 -13.67
CA ARG A 108 -0.56 -15.03 -14.05
C ARG A 108 -2.08 -14.94 -14.25
N PHE A 109 -2.77 -14.26 -13.37
CA PHE A 109 -4.21 -14.07 -13.50
C PHE A 109 -4.59 -13.28 -14.77
N TYR A 110 -3.80 -12.26 -15.11
CA TYR A 110 -3.98 -11.49 -16.34
C TYR A 110 -3.82 -12.36 -17.60
N GLU A 111 -2.79 -13.20 -17.65
CA GLU A 111 -2.55 -14.12 -18.76
C GLU A 111 -3.71 -15.13 -18.92
N GLU A 112 -4.18 -15.71 -17.82
CA GLU A 112 -5.33 -16.62 -17.83
C GLU A 112 -6.62 -15.93 -18.28
N MET A 113 -6.85 -14.71 -17.81
CA MET A 113 -8.02 -13.95 -18.24
C MET A 113 -7.99 -13.64 -19.73
N GLN A 114 -6.84 -13.24 -20.29
CA GLN A 114 -6.70 -13.03 -21.73
C GLN A 114 -6.98 -14.31 -22.53
N ARG A 115 -6.57 -15.46 -22.02
CA ARG A 115 -6.86 -16.74 -22.67
C ARG A 115 -8.38 -16.99 -22.71
N VAL A 116 -9.07 -16.82 -21.59
CA VAL A 116 -10.53 -17.00 -21.50
C VAL A 116 -11.27 -15.99 -22.40
N GLU A 117 -10.85 -14.72 -22.42
CA GLU A 117 -11.41 -13.72 -23.33
C GLU A 117 -11.28 -14.11 -24.80
N LYS A 118 -10.13 -14.66 -25.18
CA LYS A 118 -9.90 -15.14 -26.54
C LYS A 118 -10.83 -16.31 -26.89
N GLU A 119 -11.01 -17.26 -25.95
CA GLU A 119 -11.93 -18.38 -26.14
C GLU A 119 -13.39 -17.89 -26.28
N ILE A 120 -13.79 -16.94 -25.44
CA ILE A 120 -15.12 -16.35 -25.52
C ILE A 120 -15.36 -15.63 -26.83
N LYS A 121 -14.38 -14.86 -27.33
CA LYS A 121 -14.48 -14.21 -28.65
C LYS A 121 -14.77 -15.21 -29.80
N GLN A 122 -14.32 -16.44 -29.66
CA GLN A 122 -14.63 -17.50 -30.65
C GLN A 122 -16.06 -18.03 -30.52
N ILE A 123 -16.67 -17.95 -29.33
CA ILE A 123 -18.02 -18.43 -29.04
C ILE A 123 -19.08 -17.36 -29.39
N ILE A 124 -18.74 -16.07 -29.34
CA ILE A 124 -19.68 -14.98 -29.63
C ILE A 124 -20.51 -15.17 -30.92
N PRO A 125 -19.93 -15.58 -32.07
CA PRO A 125 -20.72 -15.80 -33.27
C PRO A 125 -21.75 -16.91 -33.14
N LEU A 126 -21.54 -17.87 -32.23
CA LEU A 126 -22.45 -18.99 -31.99
C LEU A 126 -23.65 -18.60 -31.09
N LEU A 127 -23.57 -17.47 -30.41
CA LEU A 127 -24.64 -17.04 -29.53
C LEU A 127 -25.91 -16.65 -30.29
N PRO A 128 -27.09 -16.98 -29.79
CA PRO A 128 -28.35 -16.48 -30.31
C PRO A 128 -28.37 -14.95 -30.37
N THR A 129 -28.99 -14.39 -31.42
CA THR A 129 -29.08 -12.92 -31.59
C THR A 129 -29.58 -12.21 -30.34
N PRO A 130 -30.71 -12.62 -29.69
CA PRO A 130 -31.19 -11.93 -28.49
C PRO A 130 -30.17 -11.94 -27.35
N LEU A 131 -29.48 -13.06 -27.13
CA LEU A 131 -28.46 -13.12 -26.10
C LEU A 131 -27.26 -12.21 -26.44
N ARG A 132 -26.86 -12.16 -27.70
CA ARG A 132 -25.78 -11.29 -28.15
C ARG A 132 -26.15 -9.81 -27.98
N ASP A 133 -27.38 -9.42 -28.30
CA ASP A 133 -27.87 -8.05 -28.15
C ASP A 133 -27.94 -7.63 -26.68
N ASP A 134 -28.40 -8.51 -25.79
CA ASP A 134 -28.41 -8.28 -24.33
C ASP A 134 -27.02 -8.19 -23.73
N THR A 135 -26.04 -8.83 -24.33
CA THR A 135 -24.66 -8.86 -23.81
C THR A 135 -23.71 -7.89 -24.50
N ILE A 136 -24.17 -7.10 -25.46
CA ILE A 136 -23.34 -6.19 -26.25
C ILE A 136 -22.49 -5.25 -25.38
N THR A 137 -23.05 -4.74 -24.31
CA THR A 137 -22.36 -3.84 -23.36
C THR A 137 -21.18 -4.52 -22.63
N PHE A 138 -21.26 -5.83 -22.41
CA PHE A 138 -20.16 -6.60 -21.84
C PHE A 138 -19.11 -6.91 -22.90
N LEU A 139 -19.52 -7.19 -24.13
CA LEU A 139 -18.65 -7.44 -25.26
C LEU A 139 -17.81 -6.22 -25.62
N GLU A 140 -18.41 -5.04 -25.64
CA GLU A 140 -17.70 -3.77 -25.87
C GLU A 140 -16.61 -3.51 -24.82
N LYS A 141 -16.83 -3.90 -23.55
CA LYS A 141 -15.82 -3.79 -22.50
C LYS A 141 -14.67 -4.79 -22.66
N LEU A 142 -14.91 -5.88 -23.35
CA LEU A 142 -13.92 -6.93 -23.65
C LEU A 142 -13.25 -6.74 -24.99
N ASP A 143 -13.58 -5.69 -25.76
CA ASP A 143 -12.98 -5.44 -27.05
C ASP A 143 -11.53 -4.97 -26.93
N SER A 144 -10.70 -5.39 -27.90
CA SER A 144 -9.25 -5.23 -27.88
C SER A 144 -8.77 -3.77 -27.85
N GLU A 145 -9.56 -2.83 -28.38
CA GLU A 145 -9.21 -1.40 -28.33
C GLU A 145 -9.25 -0.80 -26.92
N GLN A 146 -10.02 -1.40 -26.00
CA GLN A 146 -10.12 -0.99 -24.62
C GLN A 146 -9.33 -1.87 -23.65
N GLU A 147 -8.75 -2.95 -24.14
CA GLU A 147 -8.08 -3.98 -23.33
C GLU A 147 -7.00 -3.41 -22.39
N ASN A 148 -6.26 -2.40 -22.83
CA ASN A 148 -5.22 -1.76 -22.03
C ASN A 148 -5.70 -0.53 -21.22
N LYS A 149 -6.96 -0.11 -21.41
CA LYS A 149 -7.50 1.11 -20.76
C LYS A 149 -8.35 0.80 -19.53
N LEU A 150 -8.94 -0.40 -19.46
CA LEU A 150 -9.83 -0.77 -18.36
C LEU A 150 -9.07 -1.49 -17.24
N PRO A 151 -9.39 -1.18 -15.97
CA PRO A 151 -8.87 -1.92 -14.83
C PRO A 151 -9.21 -3.41 -14.94
N LEU A 152 -8.30 -4.28 -14.51
CA LEU A 152 -8.47 -5.74 -14.50
C LEU A 152 -9.79 -6.18 -13.87
N ARG A 153 -10.19 -5.54 -12.77
CA ARG A 153 -11.45 -5.82 -12.09
C ARG A 153 -12.66 -5.58 -12.97
N THR A 154 -12.70 -4.46 -13.70
CA THR A 154 -13.82 -4.12 -14.60
C THR A 154 -13.95 -5.14 -15.74
N ARG A 155 -12.84 -5.61 -16.28
CA ARG A 155 -12.81 -6.65 -17.32
C ARG A 155 -13.31 -7.99 -16.76
N LEU A 156 -12.86 -8.36 -15.56
CA LEU A 156 -13.33 -9.57 -14.89
C LEU A 156 -14.83 -9.52 -14.60
N ASP A 157 -15.34 -8.40 -14.09
CA ASP A 157 -16.77 -8.23 -13.82
C ASP A 157 -17.61 -8.35 -15.11
N ALA A 158 -17.12 -7.79 -16.23
CA ALA A 158 -17.77 -7.93 -17.54
C ALA A 158 -17.77 -9.39 -18.03
N LEU A 159 -16.63 -10.07 -17.89
CA LEU A 159 -16.47 -11.48 -18.26
C LEU A 159 -17.41 -12.39 -17.47
N VAL A 160 -17.46 -12.22 -16.15
CA VAL A 160 -18.35 -12.99 -15.26
C VAL A 160 -19.82 -12.72 -15.61
N SER A 161 -20.20 -11.47 -15.86
CA SER A 161 -21.57 -11.11 -16.23
C SER A 161 -21.98 -11.73 -17.56
N LEU A 162 -21.07 -11.72 -18.55
CA LEU A 162 -21.29 -12.38 -19.83
C LEU A 162 -21.50 -13.88 -19.68
N LEU A 163 -20.63 -14.55 -18.93
CA LEU A 163 -20.75 -15.99 -18.66
C LEU A 163 -22.04 -16.34 -17.91
N GLN A 164 -22.45 -15.50 -16.98
CA GLN A 164 -23.74 -15.67 -16.28
C GLN A 164 -24.94 -15.55 -17.23
N SER A 165 -24.93 -14.55 -18.13
CA SER A 165 -25.98 -14.37 -19.11
C SER A 165 -26.07 -15.59 -20.06
N ILE A 166 -24.92 -16.09 -20.52
CA ILE A 166 -24.84 -17.31 -21.33
C ILE A 166 -25.38 -18.52 -20.56
N HIS A 167 -24.99 -18.68 -19.31
CA HIS A 167 -25.44 -19.78 -18.46
C HIS A 167 -26.97 -19.75 -18.21
N LEU A 168 -27.51 -18.56 -17.89
CA LEU A 168 -28.93 -18.38 -17.67
C LEU A 168 -29.74 -18.67 -18.94
N PHE A 169 -29.28 -18.16 -20.07
CA PHE A 169 -29.93 -18.42 -21.37
C PHE A 169 -29.90 -19.91 -21.72
N HIS A 170 -28.79 -20.58 -21.47
CA HIS A 170 -28.65 -22.01 -21.77
C HIS A 170 -29.62 -22.89 -20.99
N ARG A 171 -30.02 -22.51 -19.78
CA ARG A 171 -30.89 -23.28 -18.90
C ARG A 171 -32.37 -23.03 -19.08
N ALA A 172 -32.74 -22.08 -19.92
CA ALA A 172 -34.13 -21.68 -20.11
C ALA A 172 -34.59 -21.88 -21.56
N VAL A 173 -35.87 -21.84 -21.77
CA VAL A 173 -36.50 -21.74 -23.08
C VAL A 173 -36.92 -20.30 -23.29
N HIS A 174 -36.45 -19.69 -24.38
CA HIS A 174 -36.71 -18.29 -24.70
C HIS A 174 -37.55 -18.19 -25.96
N ILE A 175 -38.49 -17.25 -25.98
CA ILE A 175 -39.27 -16.91 -27.18
C ILE A 175 -38.99 -15.46 -27.54
N GLU A 176 -38.55 -15.28 -28.76
CA GLU A 176 -38.27 -13.96 -29.30
C GLU A 176 -38.86 -13.77 -30.70
N ARG A 177 -39.08 -12.53 -31.08
CA ARG A 177 -39.41 -12.15 -32.43
C ARG A 177 -38.13 -11.72 -33.13
N GLN A 178 -37.82 -12.33 -34.27
CA GLN A 178 -36.64 -12.03 -35.03
C GLN A 178 -36.95 -11.91 -36.51
N GLU A 179 -36.22 -11.01 -37.13
CA GLU A 179 -36.24 -10.84 -38.57
C GLU A 179 -34.99 -11.47 -39.21
N PHE A 180 -35.17 -12.42 -40.06
CA PHE A 180 -34.08 -13.02 -40.86
C PHE A 180 -34.57 -13.51 -42.24
N SER A 181 -33.62 -13.76 -43.12
CA SER A 181 -33.89 -14.27 -44.45
C SER A 181 -33.68 -15.78 -44.52
N LEU A 182 -34.57 -16.47 -45.17
CA LEU A 182 -34.42 -17.87 -45.57
C LEU A 182 -33.83 -17.95 -46.97
N ASP A 183 -33.75 -19.14 -47.56
CA ASP A 183 -33.19 -19.42 -48.90
C ASP A 183 -33.81 -18.60 -50.03
N ASP A 184 -35.02 -18.02 -49.81
CA ASP A 184 -35.68 -17.16 -50.79
C ASP A 184 -35.20 -15.71 -50.78
N GLY A 185 -34.22 -15.35 -49.89
CA GLY A 185 -33.62 -14.04 -49.80
C GLY A 185 -34.53 -12.92 -49.26
N LYS A 186 -35.75 -13.22 -48.88
CA LYS A 186 -36.69 -12.23 -48.32
C LYS A 186 -36.62 -12.23 -46.81
N SER A 187 -36.32 -11.06 -46.23
CA SER A 187 -36.39 -10.87 -44.77
C SER A 187 -37.84 -10.90 -44.30
N ARG A 188 -38.12 -11.66 -43.26
CA ARG A 188 -39.44 -11.82 -42.68
C ARG A 188 -39.31 -11.93 -41.17
N GLU A 189 -40.34 -11.52 -40.47
CA GLU A 189 -40.44 -11.68 -39.02
C GLU A 189 -40.90 -13.12 -38.69
N PHE A 190 -40.19 -13.75 -37.78
CA PHE A 190 -40.47 -15.06 -37.22
C PHE A 190 -40.57 -15.01 -35.70
N ARG A 191 -41.40 -15.90 -35.14
CA ARG A 191 -41.33 -16.25 -33.73
C ARG A 191 -40.36 -17.41 -33.58
N VAL A 192 -39.36 -17.22 -32.75
CA VAL A 192 -38.30 -18.19 -32.52
C VAL A 192 -38.31 -18.66 -31.09
N ILE A 193 -38.36 -20.00 -30.91
CA ILE A 193 -38.18 -20.63 -29.59
C ILE A 193 -36.80 -21.19 -29.53
N TYR A 194 -36.00 -20.70 -28.58
CA TYR A 194 -34.67 -21.18 -28.28
C TYR A 194 -34.68 -22.20 -27.15
N PHE A 195 -34.15 -23.39 -27.37
CA PHE A 195 -33.88 -24.38 -26.34
C PHE A 195 -32.40 -24.28 -25.94
N GLY A 196 -32.12 -23.37 -25.03
CA GLY A 196 -30.74 -23.02 -24.67
C GLY A 196 -29.95 -22.52 -25.86
N LEU A 197 -28.68 -22.98 -25.97
CA LEU A 197 -27.75 -22.59 -27.03
C LEU A 197 -27.65 -23.62 -28.17
N GLY A 198 -28.35 -24.74 -28.09
CA GLY A 198 -28.15 -25.87 -28.99
C GLY A 198 -29.04 -25.87 -30.21
N VAL A 199 -30.30 -25.47 -30.08
CA VAL A 199 -31.28 -25.51 -31.15
C VAL A 199 -32.36 -24.45 -30.98
N ALA A 200 -32.88 -23.96 -32.08
CA ALA A 200 -34.04 -23.07 -32.08
C ALA A 200 -35.04 -23.54 -33.16
N TYR A 201 -36.31 -23.23 -32.93
CA TYR A 201 -37.37 -23.50 -33.90
C TYR A 201 -38.08 -22.20 -34.18
N PHE A 202 -38.39 -21.95 -35.43
CA PHE A 202 -39.05 -20.74 -35.89
C PHE A 202 -40.37 -21.01 -36.59
N VAL A 203 -41.28 -20.10 -36.51
CA VAL A 203 -42.55 -20.11 -37.27
C VAL A 203 -42.97 -18.67 -37.57
N ASN A 204 -43.51 -18.44 -38.76
CA ASN A 204 -44.08 -17.16 -39.14
C ASN A 204 -45.42 -16.91 -38.43
N GLU A 205 -45.90 -15.68 -38.46
CA GLU A 205 -47.16 -15.28 -37.82
C GLU A 205 -48.39 -16.09 -38.31
N SER A 206 -48.41 -16.44 -39.59
CA SER A 206 -49.50 -17.22 -40.22
C SER A 206 -49.41 -18.72 -39.96
N GLY A 207 -48.37 -19.24 -39.35
CA GLY A 207 -48.18 -20.66 -39.08
C GLY A 207 -47.93 -21.52 -40.35
N THR A 208 -47.49 -20.89 -41.44
CA THR A 208 -47.34 -21.58 -42.73
C THR A 208 -45.89 -21.84 -43.12
N VAL A 209 -44.97 -21.06 -42.56
CA VAL A 209 -43.53 -21.22 -42.82
C VAL A 209 -42.84 -21.48 -41.47
N ALA A 210 -42.13 -22.58 -41.41
CA ALA A 210 -41.48 -23.02 -40.17
C ALA A 210 -40.17 -23.73 -40.46
N GLY A 211 -39.41 -23.96 -39.39
CA GLY A 211 -38.19 -24.73 -39.48
C GLY A 211 -37.39 -24.68 -38.19
N TRP A 212 -36.16 -25.00 -38.27
CA TRP A 212 -35.24 -25.04 -37.15
C TRP A 212 -33.94 -24.35 -37.46
N GLY A 213 -33.21 -23.96 -36.41
CA GLY A 213 -31.90 -23.35 -36.48
C GLY A 213 -30.89 -24.00 -35.56
N LYS A 214 -29.64 -24.00 -35.92
CA LYS A 214 -28.53 -24.45 -35.09
C LYS A 214 -27.37 -23.48 -35.17
N PRO A 215 -26.52 -23.45 -34.12
CA PRO A 215 -25.33 -22.62 -34.13
C PRO A 215 -24.32 -23.12 -35.20
N SER A 216 -23.64 -22.17 -35.82
CA SER A 216 -22.58 -22.40 -36.81
C SER A 216 -21.48 -21.37 -36.61
N SER A 217 -20.26 -21.63 -37.11
CA SER A 217 -19.11 -20.70 -37.04
C SER A 217 -19.39 -19.31 -37.65
N LYS A 218 -20.41 -19.19 -38.51
CA LYS A 218 -20.83 -17.92 -39.14
C LYS A 218 -22.12 -17.34 -38.59
N GLY A 219 -22.58 -17.83 -37.43
CA GLY A 219 -23.86 -17.48 -36.84
C GLY A 219 -24.84 -18.63 -36.90
N TRP A 220 -26.13 -18.33 -36.66
CA TRP A 220 -27.19 -19.35 -36.69
C TRP A 220 -27.55 -19.72 -38.14
N LEU A 221 -27.55 -21.02 -38.43
CA LEU A 221 -27.97 -21.58 -39.72
C LEU A 221 -29.43 -22.02 -39.60
N TRP A 222 -30.28 -21.41 -40.41
CA TRP A 222 -31.72 -21.66 -40.45
C TRP A 222 -32.05 -22.60 -41.59
N THR A 223 -32.83 -23.65 -41.27
CA THR A 223 -33.30 -24.62 -42.24
C THR A 223 -34.83 -24.62 -42.22
N ARG A 224 -35.42 -24.43 -43.40
CA ARG A 224 -36.86 -24.42 -43.60
C ARG A 224 -37.41 -25.86 -43.60
N GLN A 225 -38.45 -26.08 -42.81
CA GLN A 225 -39.19 -27.34 -42.74
C GLN A 225 -40.64 -27.06 -42.29
N ASP A 226 -41.47 -26.75 -43.27
CA ASP A 226 -42.85 -26.25 -43.04
C ASP A 226 -43.75 -27.28 -42.35
N GLU A 227 -43.44 -28.56 -42.41
CA GLU A 227 -44.17 -29.65 -41.71
C GLU A 227 -44.19 -29.47 -40.21
N LEU A 228 -43.21 -28.80 -39.65
CA LEU A 228 -43.09 -28.51 -38.22
C LEU A 228 -43.99 -27.33 -37.74
N ALA A 229 -44.61 -26.60 -38.65
CA ALA A 229 -45.29 -25.35 -38.36
C ALA A 229 -46.38 -25.54 -37.30
N LYS A 230 -47.14 -26.62 -37.33
CA LYS A 230 -48.21 -26.92 -36.38
C LYS A 230 -47.67 -27.16 -34.98
N GLU A 231 -46.58 -27.94 -34.83
CA GLU A 231 -45.98 -28.27 -33.55
C GLU A 231 -45.28 -27.04 -32.93
N ILE A 232 -44.56 -26.28 -33.75
CA ILE A 232 -43.86 -25.05 -33.29
C ILE A 232 -44.90 -23.99 -32.91
N THR A 233 -45.96 -23.80 -33.68
CA THR A 233 -47.05 -22.85 -33.32
C THR A 233 -47.69 -23.24 -31.97
N HIS A 234 -47.92 -24.53 -31.73
CA HIS A 234 -48.42 -24.99 -30.44
C HIS A 234 -47.44 -24.74 -29.30
N GLY A 235 -46.14 -24.97 -29.54
CA GLY A 235 -45.08 -24.64 -28.60
C GLY A 235 -45.02 -23.15 -28.22
N VAL A 236 -45.17 -22.27 -29.20
CA VAL A 236 -45.29 -20.83 -28.97
C VAL A 236 -46.50 -20.50 -28.11
N ALA A 237 -47.65 -21.12 -28.41
CA ALA A 237 -48.90 -20.89 -27.66
C ALA A 237 -48.78 -21.39 -26.20
N MET A 238 -48.12 -22.54 -25.96
CA MET A 238 -47.87 -23.06 -24.61
C MET A 238 -47.00 -22.09 -23.80
N MET A 239 -45.91 -21.63 -24.39
CA MET A 239 -45.00 -20.71 -23.70
C MET A 239 -45.64 -19.36 -23.40
N ARG A 240 -46.69 -18.97 -24.14
CA ARG A 240 -47.50 -17.78 -23.91
C ARG A 240 -48.69 -18.02 -22.99
N ASN A 241 -48.81 -19.22 -22.43
CA ASN A 241 -49.96 -19.63 -21.58
C ASN A 241 -51.31 -19.53 -22.32
N GLN A 242 -51.30 -19.72 -23.65
CA GLN A 242 -52.52 -19.63 -24.48
C GLN A 242 -53.17 -21.02 -24.70
N THR A 243 -52.44 -22.09 -24.36
CA THR A 243 -52.94 -23.47 -24.46
C THR A 243 -52.35 -24.34 -23.35
N LEU A 244 -52.97 -25.51 -23.14
CA LEU A 244 -52.48 -26.45 -22.12
C LEU A 244 -51.14 -27.07 -22.54
N PRO A 245 -50.23 -27.34 -21.60
CA PRO A 245 -48.96 -28.01 -21.86
C PRO A 245 -49.18 -29.43 -22.41
N ARG A 246 -48.42 -29.77 -23.45
CA ARG A 246 -48.32 -31.13 -24.00
C ARG A 246 -46.90 -31.40 -24.49
N PHE A 247 -46.56 -32.64 -24.75
CA PHE A 247 -45.31 -32.98 -25.42
C PHE A 247 -45.33 -32.56 -26.90
N LEU A 248 -44.21 -32.04 -27.36
CA LEU A 248 -43.98 -31.63 -28.75
C LEU A 248 -42.99 -32.61 -29.42
N GLU A 249 -43.29 -33.04 -30.63
CA GLU A 249 -42.38 -33.85 -31.42
C GLU A 249 -41.60 -32.92 -32.35
N LEU A 250 -40.36 -32.57 -31.95
CA LEU A 250 -39.48 -31.69 -32.67
C LEU A 250 -38.16 -32.40 -33.02
N PRO A 251 -37.65 -32.32 -34.27
CA PRO A 251 -36.41 -32.97 -34.66
C PRO A 251 -35.24 -32.32 -33.97
N ILE A 252 -34.31 -33.10 -33.45
CA ILE A 252 -33.04 -32.61 -32.92
C ILE A 252 -32.01 -32.69 -34.03
N PRO A 253 -31.52 -31.55 -34.53
CA PRO A 253 -30.47 -31.55 -35.55
C PRO A 253 -29.15 -32.12 -35.00
N SER A 254 -28.43 -32.85 -35.84
CA SER A 254 -27.12 -33.37 -35.45
C SER A 254 -26.20 -32.23 -35.08
N PRO A 255 -25.42 -32.40 -34.00
CA PRO A 255 -24.49 -31.35 -33.55
C PRO A 255 -23.52 -30.98 -34.64
N THR A 256 -23.29 -29.69 -34.86
CA THR A 256 -22.24 -29.21 -35.76
C THR A 256 -20.90 -29.47 -35.07
N LYS A 257 -20.00 -30.23 -35.75
CA LYS A 257 -18.61 -30.23 -35.28
C LYS A 257 -18.07 -28.80 -35.43
N ILE A 258 -17.70 -28.22 -34.35
CA ILE A 258 -16.98 -26.95 -34.30
C ILE A 258 -15.51 -27.36 -34.43
N ASP A 259 -14.96 -27.18 -35.61
CA ASP A 259 -13.52 -27.41 -35.91
C ASP A 259 -12.69 -26.23 -35.38
#